data_3717aff1e1b14e010498737702a70e28
#
_entry.id   3717aff1e1b14e010498737702a70e28
#
_cell.length_a   1.000
_cell.length_b   1.000
_cell.length_c   1.000
_cell.angle_alpha   90.00
_cell.angle_beta   90.00
_cell.angle_gamma   90.00
#
_symmetry.space_group_name_H-M   'P 1'
#
loop_
_entity.id
_entity.type
_entity.pdbx_description
1 polymer ?
#
loop_
_entity_poly.entity_id
_entity_poly.type
_entity_poly.pdbx_seq_one_letter_code
_entity_poly.pdbx_strand_id
1 'polypeptide(L)'
;MSNTIDALALKKAFIAGANNLDKNKEYINELNVFPVPDGDTGTNMTLTILSAVKEVEAAPDDMKSIAKAMSTGSLRGARGNSGVILSQLLRGFSKKVQDARTIDVHVIADAFQKAVETAYKAVMKPKEGTILTVAKGVASKALSLIHISEP
;
A
#
# COMPACT_ATOMS: atom_id res chain seq x y z
N MET A 1 -26.05 1.55 -9.08
CA MET A 1 -24.82 0.76 -9.18
C MET A 1 -23.86 1.19 -8.06
N SER A 2 -23.44 0.22 -7.31
CA SER A 2 -22.58 0.49 -6.16
C SER A 2 -21.10 0.61 -6.60
N ASN A 3 -20.48 1.75 -6.31
CA ASN A 3 -19.05 1.96 -6.54
C ASN A 3 -18.28 1.68 -5.26
N THR A 4 -18.56 0.54 -4.64
CA THR A 4 -17.92 0.15 -3.38
C THR A 4 -17.15 -1.15 -3.55
N ILE A 5 -16.15 -1.31 -2.69
CA ILE A 5 -15.30 -2.49 -2.62
C ILE A 5 -15.59 -3.20 -1.31
N ASP A 6 -15.98 -4.47 -1.38
CA ASP A 6 -16.14 -5.30 -0.19
C ASP A 6 -14.81 -5.97 0.19
N ALA A 7 -14.82 -6.74 1.27
CA ALA A 7 -13.62 -7.40 1.79
C ALA A 7 -12.99 -8.35 0.76
N LEU A 8 -13.81 -9.15 0.07
CA LEU A 8 -13.30 -10.09 -0.92
C LEU A 8 -12.66 -9.36 -2.10
N ALA A 9 -13.26 -8.27 -2.56
CA ALA A 9 -12.70 -7.46 -3.64
C ALA A 9 -11.38 -6.82 -3.22
N LEU A 10 -11.26 -6.35 -1.98
CA LEU A 10 -10.00 -5.81 -1.45
C LEU A 10 -8.92 -6.90 -1.42
N LYS A 11 -9.24 -8.08 -0.94
CA LYS A 11 -8.33 -9.23 -0.93
C LYS A 11 -7.79 -9.52 -2.33
N LYS A 12 -8.68 -9.63 -3.31
CA LYS A 12 -8.31 -9.91 -4.71
C LYS A 12 -7.45 -8.80 -5.30
N ALA A 13 -7.81 -7.55 -5.05
CA ALA A 13 -7.06 -6.40 -5.54
C ALA A 13 -5.65 -6.36 -4.95
N PHE A 14 -5.53 -6.64 -3.66
CA PHE A 14 -4.23 -6.67 -2.98
C PHE A 14 -3.32 -7.75 -3.57
N ILE A 15 -3.85 -8.96 -3.75
CA ILE A 15 -3.09 -10.08 -4.33
C ILE A 15 -2.69 -9.78 -5.77
N ALA A 16 -3.60 -9.21 -6.56
CA ALA A 16 -3.29 -8.82 -7.94
C ALA A 16 -2.19 -7.76 -8.00
N GLY A 17 -2.23 -6.77 -7.10
CA GLY A 17 -1.18 -5.75 -6.99
C GLY A 17 0.16 -6.34 -6.62
N ALA A 18 0.18 -7.30 -5.69
CA ALA A 18 1.40 -7.99 -5.28
C ALA A 18 2.00 -8.78 -6.44
N ASN A 19 1.17 -9.49 -7.21
CA ASN A 19 1.63 -10.23 -8.38
C ASN A 19 2.19 -9.31 -9.45
N ASN A 20 1.56 -8.14 -9.65
CA ASN A 20 2.06 -7.17 -10.60
C ASN A 20 3.42 -6.59 -10.18
N LEU A 21 3.60 -6.34 -8.89
CA LEU A 21 4.89 -5.89 -8.35
C LEU A 21 5.96 -6.96 -8.57
N ASP A 22 5.64 -8.22 -8.32
CA ASP A 22 6.55 -9.34 -8.53
C ASP A 22 7.01 -9.44 -9.99
N LYS A 23 6.08 -9.28 -10.93
CA LYS A 23 6.39 -9.30 -12.36
C LYS A 23 7.34 -8.18 -12.78
N ASN A 24 7.27 -7.03 -12.12
CA ASN A 24 8.03 -5.84 -12.47
C ASN A 24 9.24 -5.58 -11.56
N LYS A 25 9.56 -6.50 -10.66
CA LYS A 25 10.62 -6.29 -9.66
C LYS A 25 11.99 -6.00 -10.27
N GLU A 26 12.35 -6.72 -11.33
CA GLU A 26 13.64 -6.52 -12.00
C GLU A 26 13.73 -5.13 -12.63
N TYR A 27 12.65 -4.70 -13.28
CA TYR A 27 12.60 -3.36 -13.87
C TYR A 27 12.70 -2.28 -12.79
N ILE A 28 12.02 -2.47 -11.66
CA ILE A 28 12.09 -1.53 -10.54
C ILE A 28 13.50 -1.50 -9.95
N ASN A 29 14.17 -2.66 -9.85
CA ASN A 29 15.55 -2.72 -9.40
C ASN A 29 16.48 -1.89 -10.32
N GLU A 30 16.27 -1.96 -11.64
CA GLU A 30 17.05 -1.19 -12.60
C GLU A 30 16.88 0.32 -12.42
N LEU A 31 15.70 0.76 -11.99
CA LEU A 31 15.39 2.17 -11.75
C LEU A 31 15.91 2.67 -10.39
N ASN A 32 16.42 1.79 -9.55
CA ASN A 32 16.84 2.13 -8.19
C ASN A 32 18.22 2.79 -8.19
N VAL A 33 18.24 4.08 -8.48
CA VAL A 33 19.47 4.89 -8.49
C VAL A 33 19.48 5.97 -7.40
N PHE A 34 18.38 6.21 -6.73
CA PHE A 34 18.24 7.23 -5.70
C PHE A 34 17.43 6.67 -4.52
N PRO A 35 17.77 7.01 -3.27
CA PRO A 35 18.93 7.79 -2.83
C PRO A 35 20.25 7.01 -2.86
N VAL A 36 20.21 5.68 -2.88
CA VAL A 36 21.37 4.81 -2.92
C VAL A 36 21.17 3.80 -4.07
N PRO A 37 22.14 3.65 -4.98
CA PRO A 37 21.97 2.79 -6.16
C PRO A 37 22.20 1.31 -5.86
N ASP A 38 21.49 0.74 -4.89
CA ASP A 38 21.63 -0.67 -4.49
C ASP A 38 20.98 -1.64 -5.47
N GLY A 39 20.02 -1.17 -6.28
CA GLY A 39 19.35 -2.01 -7.26
C GLY A 39 18.45 -3.09 -6.64
N ASP A 40 17.93 -2.87 -5.44
CA ASP A 40 17.18 -3.88 -4.70
C ASP A 40 15.77 -3.45 -4.28
N THR A 41 15.32 -2.27 -4.69
CA THR A 41 14.01 -1.74 -4.29
C THR A 41 12.87 -2.67 -4.70
N GLY A 42 12.88 -3.14 -5.94
CA GLY A 42 11.85 -4.06 -6.44
C GLY A 42 11.84 -5.37 -5.69
N THR A 43 13.01 -5.94 -5.43
CA THR A 43 13.15 -7.18 -4.67
C THR A 43 12.63 -7.01 -3.23
N ASN A 44 13.04 -5.93 -2.55
CA ASN A 44 12.65 -5.69 -1.17
C ASN A 44 11.15 -5.44 -1.04
N MET A 45 10.58 -4.64 -1.92
CA MET A 45 9.13 -4.38 -1.92
C MET A 45 8.34 -5.67 -2.22
N THR A 46 8.81 -6.46 -3.17
CA THR A 46 8.16 -7.72 -3.53
C THR A 46 8.17 -8.71 -2.37
N LEU A 47 9.31 -8.91 -1.72
CA LEU A 47 9.39 -9.80 -0.57
C LEU A 47 8.49 -9.35 0.57
N THR A 48 8.41 -8.04 0.78
CA THR A 48 7.57 -7.45 1.82
C THR A 48 6.09 -7.71 1.54
N ILE A 49 5.64 -7.42 0.32
CA ILE A 49 4.21 -7.57 -0.02
C ILE A 49 3.80 -9.04 -0.11
N LEU A 50 4.69 -9.93 -0.58
CA LEU A 50 4.40 -11.37 -0.62
C LEU A 50 4.26 -11.96 0.79
N SER A 51 4.99 -11.43 1.76
CA SER A 51 4.80 -11.81 3.16
C SER A 51 3.39 -11.45 3.63
N ALA A 52 2.88 -10.29 3.24
CA ALA A 52 1.51 -9.90 3.56
C ALA A 52 0.48 -10.77 2.82
N VAL A 53 0.75 -11.14 1.57
CA VAL A 53 -0.17 -11.98 0.77
C VAL A 53 -0.46 -13.31 1.48
N LYS A 54 0.54 -13.93 2.06
CA LYS A 54 0.36 -15.20 2.79
C LYS A 54 -0.66 -15.06 3.91
N GLU A 55 -0.58 -13.98 4.68
CA GLU A 55 -1.51 -13.73 5.78
C GLU A 55 -2.89 -13.32 5.27
N VAL A 56 -2.94 -12.53 4.20
CA VAL A 56 -4.21 -12.11 3.58
C VAL A 56 -4.96 -13.32 3.02
N GLU A 57 -4.28 -14.23 2.34
CA GLU A 57 -4.90 -15.44 1.81
C GLU A 57 -5.49 -16.32 2.91
N ALA A 58 -4.84 -16.37 4.06
CA ALA A 58 -5.29 -17.17 5.19
C ALA A 58 -6.35 -16.47 6.05
N ALA A 59 -6.57 -15.16 5.85
CA ALA A 59 -7.49 -14.38 6.66
C ALA A 59 -8.95 -14.62 6.25
N PRO A 60 -9.90 -14.57 7.20
CA PRO A 60 -11.32 -14.55 6.86
C PRO A 60 -11.68 -13.39 5.93
N ASP A 61 -12.75 -13.54 5.16
CA ASP A 61 -13.18 -12.56 4.17
C ASP A 61 -13.97 -11.42 4.81
N ASP A 62 -13.42 -10.79 5.84
CA ASP A 62 -13.96 -9.58 6.44
C ASP A 62 -12.92 -8.47 6.40
N MET A 63 -13.40 -7.24 6.35
CA MET A 63 -12.52 -6.08 6.15
C MET A 63 -11.46 -5.95 7.23
N LYS A 64 -11.84 -6.14 8.48
CA LYS A 64 -10.93 -6.01 9.61
C LYS A 64 -9.80 -7.05 9.57
N SER A 65 -10.14 -8.30 9.29
CA SER A 65 -9.15 -9.39 9.20
C SER A 65 -8.20 -9.19 8.04
N ILE A 66 -8.71 -8.79 6.88
CA ILE A 66 -7.88 -8.54 5.70
C ILE A 66 -6.97 -7.34 5.92
N ALA A 67 -7.50 -6.24 6.43
CA ALA A 67 -6.71 -5.04 6.74
C ALA A 67 -5.60 -5.35 7.74
N LYS A 68 -5.92 -6.09 8.80
CA LYS A 68 -4.94 -6.51 9.80
C LYS A 68 -3.84 -7.38 9.17
N ALA A 69 -4.22 -8.32 8.32
CA ALA A 69 -3.27 -9.19 7.64
C ALA A 69 -2.34 -8.41 6.70
N MET A 70 -2.86 -7.44 5.98
CA MET A 70 -2.04 -6.55 5.13
C MET A 70 -0.99 -5.82 5.96
N SER A 71 -1.41 -5.25 7.09
CA SER A 71 -0.54 -4.47 7.96
C SER A 71 0.50 -5.35 8.68
N THR A 72 0.05 -6.38 9.40
CA THR A 72 0.95 -7.21 10.21
C THR A 72 1.84 -8.09 9.34
N GLY A 73 1.31 -8.64 8.25
CA GLY A 73 2.07 -9.48 7.34
C GLY A 73 3.20 -8.74 6.66
N SER A 74 2.95 -7.52 6.21
CA SER A 74 4.01 -6.70 5.60
C SER A 74 5.04 -6.26 6.62
N LEU A 75 4.60 -5.93 7.84
CA LEU A 75 5.50 -5.51 8.91
C LEU A 75 6.48 -6.63 9.31
N ARG A 76 5.97 -7.86 9.44
CA ARG A 76 6.81 -9.02 9.78
C ARG A 76 7.85 -9.34 8.71
N GLY A 77 7.48 -9.16 7.46
CA GLY A 77 8.35 -9.48 6.33
C GLY A 77 9.05 -8.29 5.70
N ALA A 78 9.03 -7.13 6.36
CA ALA A 78 9.61 -5.92 5.79
C ALA A 78 11.11 -6.08 5.52
N ARG A 79 11.52 -5.79 4.28
CA ARG A 79 12.89 -5.91 3.81
C ARG A 79 13.38 -4.58 3.27
N GLY A 80 14.52 -4.11 3.81
CA GLY A 80 15.15 -2.88 3.37
C GLY A 80 14.31 -1.64 3.69
N ASN A 81 14.83 -0.48 3.33
CA ASN A 81 14.13 0.79 3.58
C ASN A 81 12.79 0.85 2.81
N SER A 82 12.79 0.42 1.56
CA SER A 82 11.59 0.42 0.74
C SER A 82 10.51 -0.51 1.30
N GLY A 83 10.90 -1.67 1.82
CA GLY A 83 9.96 -2.59 2.45
C GLY A 83 9.38 -2.04 3.75
N VAL A 84 10.21 -1.39 4.57
CA VAL A 84 9.73 -0.74 5.79
C VAL A 84 8.73 0.36 5.47
N ILE A 85 9.04 1.20 4.47
CA ILE A 85 8.12 2.27 4.04
C ILE A 85 6.82 1.66 3.52
N LEU A 86 6.88 0.64 2.69
CA LEU A 86 5.69 -0.05 2.17
C LEU A 86 4.84 -0.59 3.33
N SER A 87 5.46 -1.20 4.34
CA SER A 87 4.72 -1.70 5.51
C SER A 87 4.02 -0.59 6.28
N GLN A 88 4.61 0.58 6.37
CA GLN A 88 3.99 1.74 7.03
C GLN A 88 2.84 2.32 6.21
N LEU A 89 2.98 2.32 4.88
CA LEU A 89 1.89 2.71 3.99
C LEU A 89 0.68 1.78 4.17
N LEU A 90 0.93 0.48 4.19
CA LEU A 90 -0.12 -0.52 4.38
C LEU A 90 -0.75 -0.43 5.78
N ARG A 91 0.05 -0.11 6.78
CA ARG A 91 -0.46 0.09 8.15
C ARG A 91 -1.44 1.26 8.21
N GLY A 92 -1.08 2.39 7.62
CA GLY A 92 -1.97 3.56 7.60
C GLY A 92 -3.24 3.32 6.79
N PHE A 93 -3.12 2.70 5.63
CA PHE A 93 -4.26 2.30 4.82
C PHE A 93 -5.20 1.38 5.62
N SER A 94 -4.64 0.37 6.27
CA SER A 94 -5.39 -0.60 7.04
C SER A 94 -6.16 0.03 8.20
N LYS A 95 -5.55 0.98 8.89
CA LYS A 95 -6.22 1.69 9.99
C LYS A 95 -7.50 2.40 9.54
N LYS A 96 -7.50 2.90 8.31
CA LYS A 96 -8.65 3.63 7.80
C LYS A 96 -9.77 2.71 7.33
N VAL A 97 -9.44 1.56 6.74
CA VAL A 97 -10.45 0.67 6.13
C VAL A 97 -10.97 -0.41 7.07
N GLN A 98 -10.26 -0.71 8.16
CA GLN A 98 -10.55 -1.88 9.00
C GLN A 98 -11.96 -1.91 9.60
N ASP A 99 -12.55 -0.76 9.87
CA ASP A 99 -13.88 -0.66 10.47
C ASP A 99 -14.99 -0.47 9.46
N ALA A 100 -14.65 -0.39 8.18
CA ALA A 100 -15.62 -0.22 7.10
C ALA A 100 -16.13 -1.58 6.63
N ARG A 101 -17.43 -1.70 6.40
CA ARG A 101 -18.01 -2.90 5.82
C ARG A 101 -17.72 -2.96 4.31
N THR A 102 -17.85 -1.82 3.67
CA THR A 102 -17.48 -1.60 2.28
C THR A 102 -16.74 -0.28 2.19
N ILE A 103 -15.89 -0.14 1.19
CA ILE A 103 -15.13 1.09 0.98
C ILE A 103 -15.52 1.70 -0.35
N ASP A 104 -15.87 2.99 -0.30
CA ASP A 104 -16.17 3.76 -1.49
C ASP A 104 -14.96 4.61 -1.88
N VAL A 105 -15.11 5.44 -2.90
CA VAL A 105 -14.01 6.27 -3.41
C VAL A 105 -13.52 7.26 -2.35
N HIS A 106 -14.40 7.75 -1.47
CA HIS A 106 -14.01 8.67 -0.39
C HIS A 106 -13.17 7.97 0.67
N VAL A 107 -13.58 6.77 1.07
CA VAL A 107 -12.82 5.97 2.05
C VAL A 107 -11.46 5.59 1.48
N ILE A 108 -11.39 5.22 0.19
CA ILE A 108 -10.12 4.88 -0.47
C ILE A 108 -9.18 6.09 -0.46
N ALA A 109 -9.66 7.27 -0.82
CA ALA A 109 -8.85 8.48 -0.83
C ALA A 109 -8.33 8.81 0.58
N ASP A 110 -9.20 8.73 1.58
CA ASP A 110 -8.81 8.94 2.98
C ASP A 110 -7.80 7.89 3.43
N ALA A 111 -7.94 6.65 2.98
CA ALA A 111 -7.00 5.58 3.30
C ALA A 111 -5.61 5.83 2.71
N PHE A 112 -5.53 6.31 1.46
CA PHE A 112 -4.25 6.71 0.86
C PHE A 112 -3.63 7.88 1.60
N GLN A 113 -4.43 8.86 2.01
CA GLN A 113 -3.93 9.99 2.79
C GLN A 113 -3.39 9.53 4.15
N LYS A 114 -4.11 8.64 4.83
CA LYS A 114 -3.67 8.06 6.10
C LYS A 114 -2.40 7.22 5.93
N ALA A 115 -2.29 6.50 4.81
CA ALA A 115 -1.09 5.73 4.48
C ALA A 115 0.14 6.64 4.39
N VAL A 116 0.02 7.75 3.65
CA VAL A 116 1.11 8.71 3.49
C VAL A 116 1.49 9.34 4.83
N GLU A 117 0.52 9.80 5.60
CA GLU A 117 0.78 10.39 6.92
C GLU A 117 1.52 9.42 7.84
N THR A 118 1.09 8.16 7.86
CA THR A 118 1.70 7.12 8.71
C THR A 118 3.14 6.87 8.31
N ALA A 119 3.40 6.77 6.99
CA ALA A 119 4.74 6.52 6.49
C ALA A 119 5.68 7.70 6.75
N TYR A 120 5.22 8.93 6.54
CA TYR A 120 6.04 10.12 6.81
C TYR A 120 6.39 10.25 8.29
N LYS A 121 5.48 9.92 9.19
CA LYS A 121 5.76 9.93 10.64
C LYS A 121 6.79 8.88 11.04
N ALA A 122 6.82 7.75 10.35
CA ALA A 122 7.74 6.67 10.65
C ALA A 122 9.15 6.91 10.12
N VAL A 123 9.31 7.76 9.11
CA VAL A 123 10.60 8.07 8.51
C VAL A 123 11.15 9.35 9.12
N MET A 124 12.30 9.25 9.78
CA MET A 124 12.89 10.41 10.49
C MET A 124 13.33 11.54 9.55
N LYS A 125 13.80 11.19 8.35
CA LYS A 125 14.25 12.17 7.35
C LYS A 125 13.72 11.78 5.98
N PRO A 126 12.42 12.09 5.68
CA PRO A 126 11.86 11.78 4.36
C PRO A 126 12.61 12.52 3.27
N LYS A 127 12.87 11.83 2.15
CA LYS A 127 13.53 12.42 0.99
C LYS A 127 12.58 12.43 -0.21
N GLU A 128 12.52 13.54 -0.93
CA GLU A 128 11.78 13.64 -2.17
C GLU A 128 12.46 12.76 -3.25
N GLY A 129 11.67 12.33 -4.24
CA GLY A 129 12.16 11.42 -5.28
C GLY A 129 12.17 9.95 -4.86
N THR A 130 11.54 9.63 -3.71
CA THR A 130 11.45 8.27 -3.19
C THR A 130 10.03 7.72 -3.33
N ILE A 131 9.81 6.49 -2.84
CA ILE A 131 8.49 5.88 -2.76
C ILE A 131 7.48 6.77 -2.01
N LEU A 132 7.94 7.56 -1.03
CA LEU A 132 7.08 8.49 -0.29
C LEU A 132 6.52 9.58 -1.21
N THR A 133 7.34 10.10 -2.13
CA THR A 133 6.90 11.10 -3.11
C THR A 133 5.82 10.51 -4.03
N VAL A 134 6.01 9.28 -4.48
CA VAL A 134 5.03 8.59 -5.32
C VAL A 134 3.72 8.38 -4.55
N ALA A 135 3.79 7.92 -3.31
CA ALA A 135 2.62 7.70 -2.46
C ALA A 135 1.84 8.99 -2.22
N LYS A 136 2.55 10.10 -1.96
CA LYS A 136 1.94 11.42 -1.79
C LYS A 136 1.22 11.86 -3.06
N GLY A 137 1.83 11.64 -4.23
CA GLY A 137 1.21 11.94 -5.52
C GLY A 137 -0.06 11.13 -5.77
N VAL A 138 -0.05 9.85 -5.42
CA VAL A 138 -1.23 8.98 -5.54
C VAL A 138 -2.37 9.49 -4.66
N ALA A 139 -2.09 9.82 -3.40
CA ALA A 139 -3.09 10.33 -2.46
C ALA A 139 -3.70 11.64 -2.97
N SER A 140 -2.85 12.56 -3.42
CA SER A 140 -3.28 13.85 -3.96
C SER A 140 -4.16 13.68 -5.21
N LYS A 141 -3.79 12.78 -6.11
CA LYS A 141 -4.56 12.50 -7.33
C LYS A 141 -5.90 11.88 -7.01
N ALA A 142 -5.96 10.97 -6.05
CA ALA A 142 -7.20 10.34 -5.63
C ALA A 142 -8.19 11.38 -5.10
N LEU A 143 -7.72 12.33 -4.26
CA LEU A 143 -8.55 13.43 -3.76
C LEU A 143 -9.04 14.33 -4.89
N SER A 144 -8.17 14.64 -5.84
CA SER A 144 -8.49 15.46 -7.00
C SER A 144 -9.63 14.83 -7.83
N LEU A 145 -9.58 13.51 -8.05
CA LEU A 145 -10.60 12.80 -8.82
C LEU A 145 -11.96 12.79 -8.11
N ILE A 146 -11.98 12.74 -6.80
CA ILE A 146 -13.21 12.84 -6.01
C ILE A 146 -13.86 14.21 -6.22
N HIS A 147 -13.08 15.28 -6.13
CA HIS A 147 -13.60 16.65 -6.31
C HIS A 147 -14.14 16.87 -7.73
N ILE A 148 -13.54 16.26 -8.73
CA ILE A 148 -14.02 16.37 -10.12
C ILE A 148 -15.34 15.63 -10.32
N SER A 149 -15.50 14.48 -9.66
CA SER A 149 -16.69 13.62 -9.84
C SER A 149 -17.89 14.03 -8.99
N GLU A 150 -17.71 14.91 -8.03
CA GLU A 150 -18.83 15.42 -7.21
C GLU A 150 -19.56 16.52 -7.95
N PRO A 151 -20.92 16.49 -7.94
CA PRO A 151 -21.72 17.54 -8.55
C PRO A 151 -21.62 18.88 -7.84
#